data_73dd9cac007be11ed83f59f4c59b0492
#
_entry.id   73dd9cac007be11ed83f59f4c59b0492
#
_cell.length_a   1.000
_cell.length_b   1.000
_cell.length_c   1.000
_cell.angle_alpha   90.00
_cell.angle_beta   90.00
_cell.angle_gamma   90.00
#
_symmetry.space_group_name_H-M   'P 1'
#
loop_
_entity.id
_entity.type
_entity.pdbx_description
1 polymer ?
#
loop_
_entity_poly.entity_id
_entity_poly.type
_entity_poly.pdbx_seq_one_letter_code
_entity_poly.pdbx_strand_id
1 'polypeptide(L)'
;MFPSIFTDELGIDLVEGIPHLKSWELQAVDLRGRVFGKAAESLAPEKLPDLRKLLTDNDMRVGCLQSSLAKVHLPNARRQAAEAEKLEGIIRAADALDCRLVRSFFYWQPPPELEGELAVRPDEQQRVADMFGPLAERAKGAGLVLAFENCGVTPEEVFTMLDLFDVPTWGLAWDVCNSWDSDERRADEDAYIARMVKRALCVHVKAKKAVEGTADELIPYDKVLQLCDNAGVQGSVAAETHNPDRSVSNVEMSRRVVEVIQKAWPTAAPGGRGEKRKSAKGVARPWEREPVGFAVVGLGMGHSRAKQITTTPGTELIGVADLVAERAQRTGEALGVSHTTDFRELLDNEAVEVVMVMTETGNHAEVALQALEAGKHVLTTKPMETSVEKCDAMIRKADDQGRLLAVDFDRRNTVGVLTLKKAVADGAFGKLLAGSFTLKILRAMDYFNANGGWRGTRKLDGGGVLSNQSIHHLDELIYTLGMPARVRANIWTQ
;
A
#
# COMPACT_ATOMS: atom_id res chain seq x y z
N MET A 1 -7.98 8.34 -5.03
CA MET A 1 -8.60 9.06 -3.88
C MET A 1 -10.03 9.49 -4.21
N PHE A 2 -10.79 9.96 -3.23
CA PHE A 2 -12.13 10.50 -3.39
C PHE A 2 -12.46 11.46 -2.24
N PRO A 3 -13.27 12.53 -2.47
CA PRO A 3 -13.66 13.47 -1.44
C PRO A 3 -14.62 12.83 -0.45
N SER A 4 -14.47 13.18 0.82
CA SER A 4 -15.28 12.70 1.95
C SER A 4 -15.36 13.75 3.05
N ILE A 5 -16.08 13.46 4.11
CA ILE A 5 -16.20 14.31 5.29
C ILE A 5 -16.42 13.47 6.56
N PHE A 6 -15.87 13.91 7.67
CA PHE A 6 -16.18 13.35 8.99
C PHE A 6 -17.61 13.71 9.38
N THR A 7 -18.42 12.71 9.69
CA THR A 7 -19.87 12.88 9.88
C THR A 7 -20.25 13.86 10.99
N ASP A 8 -19.45 13.97 12.04
CA ASP A 8 -19.74 14.88 13.17
C ASP A 8 -19.28 16.32 12.96
N GLU A 9 -18.50 16.61 11.92
CA GLU A 9 -18.06 17.98 11.59
C GLU A 9 -19.21 18.86 11.11
N LEU A 10 -20.30 18.26 10.63
CA LEU A 10 -21.54 19.00 10.29
C LEU A 10 -22.22 19.61 11.51
N GLY A 11 -21.94 19.13 12.71
CA GLY A 11 -22.62 19.56 13.94
C GLY A 11 -24.05 19.04 14.10
N ILE A 12 -24.59 18.33 13.11
CA ILE A 12 -25.91 17.68 13.08
C ILE A 12 -25.75 16.17 12.91
N ASP A 13 -26.83 15.39 13.07
CA ASP A 13 -26.78 13.94 12.85
C ASP A 13 -26.63 13.61 11.36
N LEU A 14 -26.04 12.46 11.05
CA LEU A 14 -25.80 12.02 9.68
C LEU A 14 -27.12 12.00 8.86
N VAL A 15 -28.23 11.59 9.45
CA VAL A 15 -29.53 11.56 8.77
C VAL A 15 -29.91 12.94 8.25
N GLU A 16 -29.73 13.98 9.06
CA GLU A 16 -29.97 15.37 8.69
C GLU A 16 -28.88 15.92 7.76
N GLY A 17 -27.66 15.37 7.86
CA GLY A 17 -26.49 15.77 7.07
C GLY A 17 -26.54 15.31 5.61
N ILE A 18 -27.11 14.14 5.31
CA ILE A 18 -27.13 13.55 3.97
C ILE A 18 -27.60 14.51 2.86
N PRO A 19 -28.69 15.28 3.02
CA PRO A 19 -29.11 16.23 1.99
C PRO A 19 -28.04 17.28 1.66
N HIS A 20 -27.29 17.76 2.66
CA HIS A 20 -26.18 18.68 2.45
C HIS A 20 -25.06 18.01 1.68
N LEU A 21 -24.65 16.77 2.07
CA LEU A 21 -23.59 16.02 1.40
C LEU A 21 -23.92 15.76 -0.07
N LYS A 22 -25.17 15.42 -0.37
CA LYS A 22 -25.65 15.25 -1.76
C LYS A 22 -25.61 16.57 -2.53
N SER A 23 -25.97 17.68 -1.92
CA SER A 23 -25.90 19.01 -2.56
C SER A 23 -24.46 19.45 -2.86
N TRP A 24 -23.47 18.89 -2.15
CA TRP A 24 -22.04 19.09 -2.38
C TRP A 24 -21.44 17.99 -3.27
N GLU A 25 -22.28 17.14 -3.88
CA GLU A 25 -21.88 16.06 -4.79
C GLU A 25 -20.93 15.03 -4.15
N LEU A 26 -20.96 14.88 -2.81
CA LEU A 26 -20.22 13.84 -2.12
C LEU A 26 -20.93 12.48 -2.24
N GLN A 27 -20.14 11.44 -2.48
CA GLN A 27 -20.57 10.04 -2.54
C GLN A 27 -19.91 9.17 -1.45
N ALA A 28 -19.20 9.79 -0.52
CA ALA A 28 -18.54 9.10 0.57
C ALA A 28 -18.59 9.90 1.86
N VAL A 29 -18.61 9.18 2.97
CA VAL A 29 -18.51 9.72 4.34
C VAL A 29 -17.45 8.96 5.12
N ASP A 30 -16.79 9.67 6.02
CA ASP A 30 -15.88 9.09 7.00
C ASP A 30 -16.61 9.10 8.35
N LEU A 31 -16.93 7.90 8.85
CA LEU A 31 -17.80 7.78 10.03
C LEU A 31 -17.01 7.97 11.32
N ARG A 32 -17.33 9.03 12.06
CA ARG A 32 -16.78 9.30 13.40
C ARG A 32 -17.90 9.36 14.44
N GLY A 33 -18.54 10.47 14.59
CA GLY A 33 -19.63 10.71 15.52
C GLY A 33 -20.93 11.10 14.83
N ARG A 34 -21.98 11.35 15.64
CA ARG A 34 -23.31 11.79 15.17
C ARG A 34 -23.93 10.85 14.12
N VAL A 35 -23.71 9.57 14.28
CA VAL A 35 -24.37 8.52 13.51
C VAL A 35 -25.45 7.92 14.38
N PHE A 36 -26.71 8.30 14.14
CA PHE A 36 -27.82 8.03 15.07
C PHE A 36 -27.48 8.46 16.50
N GLY A 37 -26.86 9.65 16.65
CA GLY A 37 -26.47 10.24 17.92
C GLY A 37 -25.21 9.64 18.60
N LYS A 38 -24.52 8.69 17.97
CA LYS A 38 -23.37 7.97 18.54
C LYS A 38 -22.18 7.92 17.58
N ALA A 39 -21.04 7.42 18.05
CA ALA A 39 -19.97 6.98 17.17
C ALA A 39 -20.34 5.63 16.51
N ALA A 40 -19.87 5.39 15.29
CA ALA A 40 -20.23 4.18 14.53
C ALA A 40 -19.89 2.88 15.28
N GLU A 41 -18.70 2.84 15.91
CA GLU A 41 -18.24 1.69 16.72
C GLU A 41 -19.04 1.47 18.01
N SER A 42 -19.81 2.47 18.42
CA SER A 42 -20.66 2.41 19.63
C SER A 42 -22.13 2.14 19.31
N LEU A 43 -22.45 1.91 18.04
CA LEU A 43 -23.81 1.52 17.66
C LEU A 43 -24.13 0.11 18.16
N ALA A 44 -25.37 -0.08 18.59
CA ALA A 44 -25.86 -1.42 18.87
C ALA A 44 -25.93 -2.22 17.56
N PRO A 45 -25.60 -3.54 17.59
CA PRO A 45 -25.53 -4.37 16.40
C PRO A 45 -26.78 -4.29 15.50
N GLU A 46 -27.95 -4.19 16.09
CA GLU A 46 -29.25 -4.07 15.40
C GLU A 46 -29.43 -2.74 14.64
N LYS A 47 -28.59 -1.72 14.91
CA LYS A 47 -28.61 -0.45 14.21
C LYS A 47 -27.69 -0.39 13.00
N LEU A 48 -26.76 -1.31 12.86
CA LEU A 48 -25.84 -1.35 11.74
C LEU A 48 -26.53 -1.61 10.39
N PRO A 49 -27.52 -2.51 10.29
CA PRO A 49 -28.33 -2.65 9.09
C PRO A 49 -29.09 -1.39 8.69
N ASP A 50 -29.63 -0.64 9.66
CA ASP A 50 -30.31 0.63 9.42
C ASP A 50 -29.34 1.66 8.81
N LEU A 51 -28.11 1.73 9.36
CA LEU A 51 -27.05 2.59 8.83
C LEU A 51 -26.63 2.20 7.42
N ARG A 52 -26.39 0.91 7.18
CA ARG A 52 -26.07 0.41 5.84
C ARG A 52 -27.16 0.79 4.84
N LYS A 53 -28.44 0.56 5.20
CA LYS A 53 -29.57 0.93 4.37
C LYS A 53 -29.61 2.43 4.10
N LEU A 54 -29.44 3.27 5.12
CA LEU A 54 -29.42 4.73 4.97
C LEU A 54 -28.35 5.18 3.95
N LEU A 55 -27.14 4.62 4.05
CA LEU A 55 -26.05 4.95 3.14
C LEU A 55 -26.34 4.46 1.73
N THR A 56 -26.79 3.22 1.58
CA THR A 56 -27.09 2.62 0.26
C THR A 56 -28.24 3.35 -0.44
N ASP A 57 -29.33 3.68 0.26
CA ASP A 57 -30.48 4.42 -0.30
C ASP A 57 -30.09 5.83 -0.79
N ASN A 58 -28.95 6.34 -0.37
CA ASN A 58 -28.44 7.67 -0.74
C ASN A 58 -27.17 7.63 -1.61
N ASP A 59 -26.79 6.45 -2.15
CA ASP A 59 -25.59 6.25 -2.96
C ASP A 59 -24.31 6.72 -2.25
N MET A 60 -24.27 6.56 -0.92
CA MET A 60 -23.14 6.90 -0.08
C MET A 60 -22.35 5.65 0.30
N ARG A 61 -21.03 5.75 0.27
CA ARG A 61 -20.12 4.72 0.80
C ARG A 61 -19.36 5.22 2.02
N VAL A 62 -18.84 4.29 2.81
CA VAL A 62 -17.93 4.62 3.91
C VAL A 62 -16.50 4.66 3.39
N GLY A 63 -15.82 5.78 3.59
CA GLY A 63 -14.43 5.95 3.21
C GLY A 63 -13.46 5.40 4.26
N CYS A 64 -13.71 5.73 5.52
CA CYS A 64 -12.93 5.30 6.67
C CYS A 64 -13.81 5.30 7.93
N LEU A 65 -13.56 4.36 8.82
CA LEU A 65 -14.07 4.42 10.21
C LEU A 65 -13.09 5.27 11.03
N GLN A 66 -13.47 6.51 11.31
CA GLN A 66 -12.63 7.51 11.98
C GLN A 66 -12.66 7.33 13.51
N SER A 67 -12.13 6.19 13.95
CA SER A 67 -12.13 5.79 15.34
C SER A 67 -11.10 6.56 16.20
N SER A 68 -11.33 6.58 17.50
CA SER A 68 -10.35 7.00 18.52
C SER A 68 -9.64 5.82 19.17
N LEU A 69 -9.54 4.67 18.52
CA LEU A 69 -8.88 3.47 19.02
C LEU A 69 -7.46 3.80 19.47
N ALA A 70 -7.14 3.43 20.72
CA ALA A 70 -5.84 3.65 21.35
C ALA A 70 -5.36 5.11 21.43
N LYS A 71 -6.26 6.11 21.30
CA LYS A 71 -5.96 7.53 21.51
C LYS A 71 -5.84 7.86 22.99
N VAL A 72 -4.85 7.31 23.64
CA VAL A 72 -4.54 7.52 25.06
C VAL A 72 -3.06 7.24 25.32
N HIS A 73 -2.45 7.98 26.27
CA HIS A 73 -1.04 7.80 26.60
C HIS A 73 -0.85 6.68 27.62
N LEU A 74 -0.08 5.65 27.26
CA LEU A 74 0.35 4.53 28.09
C LEU A 74 -0.73 4.04 29.09
N PRO A 75 -1.85 3.50 28.59
CA PRO A 75 -3.03 3.21 29.42
C PRO A 75 -2.78 2.07 30.43
N ASN A 76 -3.43 2.14 31.58
CA ASN A 76 -3.49 1.01 32.51
C ASN A 76 -4.37 -0.14 31.96
N ALA A 77 -4.33 -1.30 32.61
CA ALA A 77 -5.04 -2.51 32.17
C ALA A 77 -6.56 -2.31 32.02
N ARG A 78 -7.21 -1.52 32.88
CA ARG A 78 -8.64 -1.22 32.76
C ARG A 78 -8.94 -0.44 31.49
N ARG A 79 -8.09 0.53 31.15
CA ARG A 79 -8.26 1.33 29.92
C ARG A 79 -7.94 0.51 28.68
N GLN A 80 -6.93 -0.37 28.72
CA GLN A 80 -6.63 -1.30 27.64
C GLN A 80 -7.82 -2.24 27.35
N ALA A 81 -8.48 -2.76 28.39
CA ALA A 81 -9.70 -3.57 28.23
C ALA A 81 -10.84 -2.80 27.53
N ALA A 82 -11.03 -1.51 27.88
CA ALA A 82 -12.02 -0.67 27.22
C ALA A 82 -11.67 -0.39 25.76
N GLU A 83 -10.39 -0.26 25.41
CA GLU A 83 -9.95 -0.12 24.00
C GLU A 83 -10.14 -1.45 23.23
N ALA A 84 -9.94 -2.60 23.87
CA ALA A 84 -10.25 -3.89 23.26
C ALA A 84 -11.75 -4.06 22.95
N GLU A 85 -12.63 -3.64 23.86
CA GLU A 85 -14.08 -3.65 23.62
C GLU A 85 -14.47 -2.69 22.48
N LYS A 86 -13.83 -1.51 22.41
CA LYS A 86 -14.00 -0.56 21.30
C LYS A 86 -13.61 -1.20 19.96
N LEU A 87 -12.49 -1.93 19.91
CA LEU A 87 -12.06 -2.64 18.71
C LEU A 87 -13.10 -3.67 18.24
N GLU A 88 -13.75 -4.40 19.16
CA GLU A 88 -14.84 -5.30 18.75
C GLU A 88 -16.03 -4.54 18.16
N GLY A 89 -16.32 -3.33 18.64
CA GLY A 89 -17.32 -2.44 18.04
C GLY A 89 -16.93 -2.02 16.63
N ILE A 90 -15.65 -1.65 16.43
CA ILE A 90 -15.10 -1.29 15.13
C ILE A 90 -15.19 -2.47 14.15
N ILE A 91 -14.83 -3.67 14.57
CA ILE A 91 -14.91 -4.88 13.74
C ILE A 91 -16.34 -5.12 13.26
N ARG A 92 -17.32 -5.05 14.18
CA ARG A 92 -18.74 -5.19 13.81
C ARG A 92 -19.20 -4.14 12.81
N ALA A 93 -18.79 -2.88 13.00
CA ALA A 93 -19.11 -1.80 12.07
C ALA A 93 -18.43 -2.01 10.72
N ALA A 94 -17.16 -2.41 10.71
CA ALA A 94 -16.39 -2.70 9.51
C ALA A 94 -17.03 -3.81 8.65
N ASP A 95 -17.46 -4.91 9.30
CA ASP A 95 -18.15 -6.02 8.64
C ASP A 95 -19.51 -5.61 8.09
N ALA A 96 -20.30 -4.88 8.90
CA ALA A 96 -21.64 -4.47 8.50
C ALA A 96 -21.64 -3.44 7.35
N LEU A 97 -20.63 -2.58 7.28
CA LEU A 97 -20.54 -1.47 6.34
C LEU A 97 -19.58 -1.71 5.18
N ASP A 98 -18.94 -2.88 5.15
CA ASP A 98 -17.94 -3.25 4.16
C ASP A 98 -16.81 -2.21 4.04
N CYS A 99 -16.29 -1.76 5.21
CA CYS A 99 -15.21 -0.79 5.28
C CYS A 99 -14.09 -1.30 6.18
N ARG A 100 -12.93 -1.59 5.60
CA ARG A 100 -11.78 -2.12 6.33
C ARG A 100 -10.79 -1.05 6.79
N LEU A 101 -10.85 0.15 6.23
CA LEU A 101 -9.97 1.24 6.61
C LEU A 101 -10.45 1.88 7.92
N VAL A 102 -9.57 1.89 8.91
CA VAL A 102 -9.87 2.37 10.26
C VAL A 102 -8.78 3.32 10.72
N ARG A 103 -9.15 4.53 11.12
CA ARG A 103 -8.21 5.41 11.84
C ARG A 103 -7.95 4.85 13.22
N SER A 104 -6.69 4.85 13.62
CA SER A 104 -6.22 4.38 14.92
C SER A 104 -5.10 5.26 15.47
N PHE A 105 -4.74 4.99 16.72
CA PHE A 105 -3.54 5.47 17.40
C PHE A 105 -2.84 4.24 18.00
N PHE A 106 -1.75 4.45 18.78
CA PHE A 106 -0.93 3.34 19.28
C PHE A 106 -0.51 3.51 20.75
N TYR A 107 -1.41 4.06 21.59
CA TYR A 107 -1.17 4.28 23.01
C TYR A 107 -0.06 5.29 23.35
N TRP A 108 0.36 6.08 22.39
CA TRP A 108 1.28 7.19 22.58
C TRP A 108 0.57 8.51 22.27
N GLN A 109 0.16 9.21 23.31
CA GLN A 109 -0.41 10.55 23.28
C GLN A 109 0.29 11.36 24.37
N PRO A 110 1.58 11.67 24.18
CA PRO A 110 2.40 12.32 25.20
C PRO A 110 1.96 13.78 25.42
N PRO A 111 2.39 14.38 26.54
CA PRO A 111 2.30 15.82 26.70
C PRO A 111 3.20 16.52 25.65
N PRO A 112 2.92 17.79 25.32
CA PRO A 112 3.61 18.47 24.19
C PRO A 112 5.14 18.47 24.26
N GLU A 113 5.71 18.47 25.46
CA GLU A 113 7.17 18.43 25.68
C GLU A 113 7.83 17.08 25.30
N LEU A 114 7.07 16.04 25.08
CA LEU A 114 7.53 14.73 24.64
C LEU A 114 7.10 14.39 23.21
N GLU A 115 6.45 15.30 22.50
CA GLU A 115 6.09 15.10 21.09
C GLU A 115 7.37 14.99 20.25
N GLY A 116 7.44 13.94 19.41
CA GLY A 116 8.63 13.61 18.61
C GLY A 116 9.66 12.72 19.32
N GLU A 117 9.59 12.62 20.65
CA GLU A 117 10.57 11.88 21.44
C GLU A 117 10.51 10.36 21.25
N LEU A 118 9.34 9.79 20.90
CA LEU A 118 9.21 8.35 20.68
C LEU A 118 10.14 7.87 19.56
N ALA A 119 10.33 8.67 18.52
CA ALA A 119 11.16 8.31 17.37
C ALA A 119 12.62 7.97 17.75
N VAL A 120 13.10 8.49 18.88
CA VAL A 120 14.49 8.33 19.36
C VAL A 120 14.61 7.53 20.65
N ARG A 121 13.52 6.93 21.14
CA ARG A 121 13.45 6.15 22.41
C ARG A 121 13.10 4.69 22.18
N PRO A 122 14.04 3.80 21.84
CA PRO A 122 13.75 2.40 21.52
C PRO A 122 13.02 1.63 22.64
N ASP A 123 13.33 1.89 23.91
CA ASP A 123 12.68 1.23 25.05
C ASP A 123 11.20 1.61 25.14
N GLU A 124 10.85 2.87 24.91
CA GLU A 124 9.44 3.29 24.87
C GLU A 124 8.72 2.80 23.62
N GLN A 125 9.40 2.73 22.49
CA GLN A 125 8.85 2.13 21.27
C GLN A 125 8.44 0.68 21.51
N GLN A 126 9.33 -0.12 22.11
CA GLN A 126 9.06 -1.52 22.43
C GLN A 126 7.92 -1.65 23.44
N ARG A 127 7.94 -0.82 24.48
CA ARG A 127 6.86 -0.78 25.48
C ARG A 127 5.49 -0.48 24.88
N VAL A 128 5.43 0.50 23.99
CA VAL A 128 4.20 0.87 23.25
C VAL A 128 3.76 -0.27 22.33
N ALA A 129 4.69 -0.90 21.64
CA ALA A 129 4.40 -2.03 20.75
C ALA A 129 3.87 -3.24 21.53
N ASP A 130 4.49 -3.59 22.65
CA ASP A 130 4.05 -4.69 23.51
C ASP A 130 2.64 -4.44 24.06
N MET A 131 2.36 -3.20 24.46
CA MET A 131 1.06 -2.79 24.97
C MET A 131 -0.03 -2.80 23.91
N PHE A 132 0.29 -2.37 22.68
CA PHE A 132 -0.62 -2.33 21.54
C PHE A 132 -0.77 -3.70 20.85
N GLY A 133 0.17 -4.61 21.04
CA GLY A 133 0.25 -5.93 20.39
C GLY A 133 -1.06 -6.70 20.38
N PRO A 134 -1.78 -6.85 21.52
CA PRO A 134 -3.07 -7.56 21.54
C PRO A 134 -4.13 -6.94 20.62
N LEU A 135 -4.20 -5.60 20.51
CA LEU A 135 -5.09 -4.92 19.57
C LEU A 135 -4.62 -5.14 18.13
N ALA A 136 -3.31 -5.07 17.90
CA ALA A 136 -2.71 -5.28 16.58
C ALA A 136 -3.06 -6.68 16.03
N GLU A 137 -2.85 -7.73 16.83
CA GLU A 137 -3.16 -9.11 16.42
C GLU A 137 -4.66 -9.30 16.17
N ARG A 138 -5.50 -8.72 17.02
CA ARG A 138 -6.96 -8.82 16.84
C ARG A 138 -7.44 -8.07 15.59
N ALA A 139 -6.89 -6.87 15.30
CA ALA A 139 -7.19 -6.09 14.10
C ALA A 139 -6.74 -6.82 12.83
N LYS A 140 -5.52 -7.39 12.84
CA LYS A 140 -5.03 -8.24 11.75
C LYS A 140 -5.95 -9.43 11.50
N GLY A 141 -6.31 -10.17 12.56
CA GLY A 141 -7.20 -11.32 12.45
C GLY A 141 -8.60 -10.99 11.93
N ALA A 142 -9.03 -9.74 12.06
CA ALA A 142 -10.27 -9.21 11.50
C ALA A 142 -10.11 -8.59 10.10
N GLY A 143 -8.91 -8.62 9.52
CA GLY A 143 -8.62 -8.02 8.22
C GLY A 143 -8.75 -6.49 8.18
N LEU A 144 -8.57 -5.81 9.31
CA LEU A 144 -8.62 -4.34 9.35
C LEU A 144 -7.32 -3.73 8.83
N VAL A 145 -7.46 -2.61 8.14
CA VAL A 145 -6.36 -1.77 7.67
C VAL A 145 -6.28 -0.55 8.59
N LEU A 146 -5.30 -0.53 9.47
CA LEU A 146 -5.14 0.58 10.41
C LEU A 146 -4.36 1.73 9.77
N ALA A 147 -4.94 2.92 9.82
CA ALA A 147 -4.32 4.18 9.43
C ALA A 147 -4.06 4.98 10.71
N PHE A 148 -2.79 5.15 11.09
CA PHE A 148 -2.40 5.88 12.29
C PHE A 148 -2.32 7.37 12.02
N GLU A 149 -3.04 8.17 12.80
CA GLU A 149 -3.08 9.61 12.61
C GLU A 149 -1.94 10.33 13.34
N ASN A 150 -1.36 11.32 12.69
CA ASN A 150 -0.39 12.25 13.27
C ASN A 150 -1.10 13.36 14.06
N CYS A 151 -1.79 13.00 15.13
CA CYS A 151 -2.47 13.93 16.04
C CYS A 151 -1.92 13.79 17.45
N GLY A 152 -1.18 14.79 17.92
CA GLY A 152 -0.41 14.75 19.17
C GLY A 152 0.82 13.84 19.11
N VAL A 153 1.22 13.48 17.91
CA VAL A 153 2.44 12.73 17.57
C VAL A 153 2.94 13.20 16.20
N THR A 154 4.23 13.11 15.96
CA THR A 154 4.81 13.45 14.66
C THR A 154 4.62 12.31 13.65
N PRO A 155 4.63 12.60 12.33
CA PRO A 155 4.66 11.55 11.32
C PRO A 155 5.84 10.59 11.46
N GLU A 156 6.97 11.07 11.95
CA GLU A 156 8.18 10.28 12.22
C GLU A 156 7.92 9.21 13.30
N GLU A 157 7.22 9.58 14.36
CA GLU A 157 6.79 8.63 15.40
C GLU A 157 5.82 7.59 14.85
N VAL A 158 4.87 8.01 14.01
CA VAL A 158 3.96 7.10 13.32
C VAL A 158 4.74 6.13 12.44
N PHE A 159 5.71 6.62 11.65
CA PHE A 159 6.52 5.75 10.78
C PHE A 159 7.38 4.77 11.57
N THR A 160 7.96 5.21 12.69
CA THR A 160 8.72 4.35 13.60
C THR A 160 7.86 3.21 14.12
N MET A 161 6.63 3.49 14.53
CA MET A 161 5.72 2.47 15.01
C MET A 161 5.19 1.56 13.89
N LEU A 162 4.91 2.09 12.70
CA LEU A 162 4.56 1.29 11.53
C LEU A 162 5.66 0.30 11.14
N ASP A 163 6.93 0.75 11.22
CA ASP A 163 8.07 -0.12 10.95
C ASP A 163 8.22 -1.22 12.02
N LEU A 164 7.90 -0.90 13.28
CA LEU A 164 7.95 -1.87 14.38
C LEU A 164 6.78 -2.88 14.35
N PHE A 165 5.58 -2.44 13.97
CA PHE A 165 4.42 -3.33 13.80
C PHE A 165 4.57 -4.27 12.60
N ASP A 166 5.33 -3.87 11.59
CA ASP A 166 5.64 -4.64 10.37
C ASP A 166 4.38 -5.23 9.69
N VAL A 167 3.34 -4.41 9.53
CA VAL A 167 2.12 -4.77 8.81
C VAL A 167 2.05 -3.98 7.49
N PRO A 168 2.32 -4.61 6.34
CA PRO A 168 2.47 -3.92 5.07
C PRO A 168 1.24 -3.12 4.61
N THR A 169 0.05 -3.51 5.06
CA THR A 169 -1.21 -2.83 4.71
C THR A 169 -1.55 -1.64 5.61
N TRP A 170 -0.82 -1.44 6.71
CA TRP A 170 -1.04 -0.33 7.63
C TRP A 170 -0.26 0.90 7.20
N GLY A 171 -0.77 2.07 7.53
CA GLY A 171 -0.14 3.31 7.08
C GLY A 171 -0.57 4.53 7.87
N LEU A 172 -0.38 5.68 7.27
CA LEU A 172 -0.65 6.99 7.84
C LEU A 172 -2.06 7.47 7.47
N ALA A 173 -2.86 7.87 8.45
CA ALA A 173 -3.96 8.81 8.25
C ALA A 173 -3.36 10.22 8.35
N TRP A 174 -3.05 10.80 7.20
CA TRP A 174 -2.28 12.03 7.19
C TRP A 174 -3.15 13.26 7.40
N ASP A 175 -3.10 13.79 8.60
CA ASP A 175 -3.57 15.15 8.85
C ASP A 175 -2.48 16.14 8.45
N VAL A 176 -2.71 16.80 7.32
CA VAL A 176 -1.75 17.73 6.74
C VAL A 176 -1.56 18.95 7.64
N CYS A 177 -2.64 19.46 8.22
CA CYS A 177 -2.58 20.63 9.09
C CYS A 177 -1.77 20.40 10.37
N ASN A 178 -1.82 19.17 10.93
CA ASN A 178 -1.06 18.84 12.13
C ASN A 178 0.45 18.74 11.88
N SER A 179 0.87 18.55 10.66
CA SER A 179 2.28 18.41 10.29
C SER A 179 2.84 19.62 9.53
N TRP A 180 2.04 20.68 9.36
CA TRP A 180 2.42 21.86 8.61
C TRP A 180 2.60 23.04 9.55
N ASP A 181 3.86 23.44 9.77
CA ASP A 181 4.15 24.66 10.51
C ASP A 181 3.87 25.89 9.64
N SER A 182 3.11 26.86 10.17
CA SER A 182 2.71 28.07 9.43
C SER A 182 3.80 29.14 9.41
N ASP A 183 4.70 29.10 10.36
CA ASP A 183 5.65 30.19 10.59
C ASP A 183 6.89 30.12 9.69
N GLU A 184 7.16 28.93 9.10
CA GLU A 184 8.24 28.75 8.14
C GLU A 184 7.83 27.82 7.00
N ARG A 185 7.95 28.28 5.76
CA ARG A 185 7.89 27.39 4.60
C ARG A 185 9.03 26.39 4.71
N ARG A 186 8.70 25.10 4.69
CA ARG A 186 9.72 24.05 4.70
C ARG A 186 10.61 24.17 3.47
N ALA A 187 11.90 24.28 3.68
CA ALA A 187 12.89 24.30 2.61
C ALA A 187 12.89 22.96 1.81
N ASP A 188 12.37 21.88 2.42
CA ASP A 188 12.29 20.52 1.86
C ASP A 188 10.84 20.09 1.52
N GLU A 189 9.92 21.03 1.30
CA GLU A 189 8.48 20.80 1.13
C GLU A 189 8.15 19.62 0.21
N ASP A 190 8.75 19.57 -0.99
CA ASP A 190 8.49 18.50 -1.96
C ASP A 190 8.96 17.14 -1.47
N ALA A 191 10.13 17.09 -0.85
CA ALA A 191 10.69 15.87 -0.29
C ALA A 191 9.86 15.39 0.91
N TYR A 192 9.37 16.32 1.72
CA TYR A 192 8.50 16.04 2.85
C TYR A 192 7.17 15.45 2.40
N ILE A 193 6.45 16.11 1.48
CA ILE A 193 5.19 15.60 0.93
C ILE A 193 5.42 14.23 0.28
N ALA A 194 6.47 14.09 -0.54
CA ALA A 194 6.81 12.82 -1.20
C ALA A 194 7.09 11.69 -0.19
N ARG A 195 7.56 12.01 1.02
CA ARG A 195 7.75 11.04 2.11
C ARG A 195 6.42 10.65 2.74
N MET A 196 5.54 11.62 3.02
CA MET A 196 4.24 11.39 3.62
C MET A 196 3.35 10.51 2.73
N VAL A 197 3.25 10.85 1.45
CA VAL A 197 2.36 10.16 0.50
C VAL A 197 2.69 8.69 0.30
N LYS A 198 3.94 8.28 0.52
CA LYS A 198 4.36 6.86 0.44
C LYS A 198 3.70 5.96 1.47
N ARG A 199 3.27 6.54 2.58
CA ARG A 199 2.66 5.83 3.71
C ARG A 199 1.21 6.24 3.94
N ALA A 200 0.71 7.27 3.24
CA ALA A 200 -0.63 7.78 3.41
C ALA A 200 -1.68 6.79 2.86
N LEU A 201 -2.64 6.46 3.69
CA LEU A 201 -3.82 5.68 3.32
C LEU A 201 -5.04 6.57 3.10
N CYS A 202 -5.15 7.67 3.84
CA CYS A 202 -6.15 8.71 3.69
C CYS A 202 -5.56 10.06 4.12
N VAL A 203 -6.24 11.15 3.76
CA VAL A 203 -5.78 12.53 4.01
C VAL A 203 -6.88 13.31 4.69
N HIS A 204 -6.54 14.07 5.74
CA HIS A 204 -7.45 14.94 6.44
C HIS A 204 -7.16 16.41 6.12
N VAL A 205 -8.22 17.17 5.85
CA VAL A 205 -8.18 18.60 5.51
C VAL A 205 -8.97 19.38 6.54
N LYS A 206 -8.30 20.25 7.31
CA LYS A 206 -8.94 21.12 8.31
C LYS A 206 -9.29 22.49 7.73
N ALA A 207 -10.31 23.16 8.27
CA ALA A 207 -10.64 24.53 7.89
C ALA A 207 -9.47 25.48 8.18
N LYS A 208 -8.84 25.34 9.34
CA LYS A 208 -7.61 26.06 9.66
C LYS A 208 -6.55 25.77 8.60
N LYS A 209 -5.92 26.81 8.07
CA LYS A 209 -4.91 26.74 6.98
C LYS A 209 -5.42 26.20 5.62
N ALA A 210 -6.72 25.93 5.47
CA ALA A 210 -7.31 25.51 4.20
C ALA A 210 -8.27 26.55 3.62
N VAL A 211 -9.10 27.17 4.48
CA VAL A 211 -10.11 28.15 4.09
C VAL A 211 -9.58 29.54 4.36
N GLU A 212 -9.63 30.42 3.35
CA GLU A 212 -9.19 31.80 3.46
C GLU A 212 -9.87 32.53 4.64
N GLY A 213 -9.10 33.28 5.40
CA GLY A 213 -9.55 33.98 6.60
C GLY A 213 -9.59 33.13 7.87
N THR A 214 -9.27 31.85 7.82
CA THR A 214 -9.23 30.95 8.98
C THR A 214 -7.83 30.70 9.53
N ALA A 215 -6.79 31.12 8.81
CA ALA A 215 -5.39 31.00 9.21
C ALA A 215 -4.53 32.10 8.59
N ASP A 216 -3.33 32.30 9.13
CA ASP A 216 -2.37 33.29 8.64
C ASP A 216 -1.80 32.88 7.27
N GLU A 217 -1.56 31.57 7.06
CA GLU A 217 -1.13 31.00 5.79
C GLU A 217 -1.98 29.80 5.39
N LEU A 218 -2.21 29.65 4.09
CA LEU A 218 -2.89 28.51 3.52
C LEU A 218 -1.87 27.39 3.17
N ILE A 219 -2.27 26.14 3.39
CA ILE A 219 -1.52 24.98 2.93
C ILE A 219 -1.73 24.83 1.41
N PRO A 220 -0.70 24.48 0.62
CA PRO A 220 -0.85 24.25 -0.82
C PRO A 220 -1.51 22.88 -1.08
N TYR A 221 -2.80 22.76 -0.75
CA TYR A 221 -3.55 21.50 -0.88
C TYR A 221 -3.64 21.01 -2.33
N ASP A 222 -3.64 21.90 -3.32
CA ASP A 222 -3.56 21.54 -4.74
C ASP A 222 -2.32 20.69 -5.03
N LYS A 223 -1.16 21.11 -4.55
CA LYS A 223 0.10 20.36 -4.66
C LYS A 223 0.09 19.07 -3.84
N VAL A 224 -0.38 19.15 -2.59
CA VAL A 224 -0.48 17.99 -1.69
C VAL A 224 -1.32 16.89 -2.32
N LEU A 225 -2.54 17.24 -2.76
CA LEU A 225 -3.48 16.27 -3.31
C LEU A 225 -3.03 15.74 -4.68
N GLN A 226 -2.39 16.58 -5.51
CA GLN A 226 -1.80 16.12 -6.77
C GLN A 226 -0.69 15.09 -6.54
N LEU A 227 0.17 15.30 -5.54
CA LEU A 227 1.23 14.34 -5.21
C LEU A 227 0.68 13.06 -4.59
N CYS A 228 -0.38 13.15 -3.78
CA CYS A 228 -1.10 11.97 -3.29
C CYS A 228 -1.71 11.14 -4.43
N ASP A 229 -2.31 11.80 -5.42
CA ASP A 229 -2.89 11.15 -6.60
C ASP A 229 -1.82 10.47 -7.45
N ASN A 230 -0.72 11.18 -7.73
CA ASN A 230 0.43 10.64 -8.45
C ASN A 230 1.10 9.45 -7.76
N ALA A 231 1.09 9.43 -6.42
CA ALA A 231 1.61 8.34 -5.63
C ALA A 231 0.65 7.15 -5.50
N GLY A 232 -0.57 7.28 -6.02
CA GLY A 232 -1.57 6.22 -5.99
C GLY A 232 -2.26 6.03 -4.64
N VAL A 233 -2.33 7.06 -3.79
CA VAL A 233 -3.14 7.02 -2.56
C VAL A 233 -4.59 6.75 -2.95
N GLN A 234 -5.24 5.77 -2.32
CA GLN A 234 -6.58 5.32 -2.73
C GLN A 234 -7.70 5.73 -1.76
N GLY A 235 -7.36 6.11 -0.53
CA GLY A 235 -8.32 6.43 0.52
C GLY A 235 -9.09 7.72 0.33
N SER A 236 -9.84 8.10 1.35
CA SER A 236 -10.57 9.36 1.40
C SER A 236 -9.65 10.58 1.53
N VAL A 237 -10.04 11.67 0.89
CA VAL A 237 -9.62 13.02 1.26
C VAL A 237 -10.77 13.62 2.03
N ALA A 238 -10.66 13.62 3.34
CA ALA A 238 -11.78 13.89 4.22
C ALA A 238 -11.71 15.30 4.83
N ALA A 239 -12.79 16.03 4.73
CA ALA A 239 -12.97 17.28 5.48
C ALA A 239 -13.10 16.95 6.98
N GLU A 240 -12.06 17.23 7.76
CA GLU A 240 -12.06 17.27 9.22
C GLU A 240 -12.11 18.76 9.64
N THR A 241 -13.26 19.37 9.54
CA THR A 241 -13.45 20.82 9.51
C THR A 241 -12.83 21.53 10.71
N HIS A 242 -13.07 21.04 11.92
CA HIS A 242 -12.67 21.71 13.16
C HIS A 242 -12.93 23.22 13.09
N ASN A 243 -14.19 23.59 12.89
CA ASN A 243 -14.60 24.96 12.63
C ASN A 243 -13.97 25.97 13.61
N PRO A 244 -13.05 26.84 13.16
CA PRO A 244 -12.37 27.80 14.02
C PRO A 244 -13.16 29.07 14.25
N ASP A 245 -14.21 29.31 13.44
CA ASP A 245 -15.05 30.51 13.49
C ASP A 245 -16.48 30.16 13.89
N ARG A 246 -16.83 30.43 15.14
CA ARG A 246 -18.17 30.16 15.69
C ARG A 246 -19.27 31.09 15.11
N SER A 247 -18.94 32.13 14.38
CA SER A 247 -19.89 32.97 13.67
C SER A 247 -20.42 32.30 12.39
N VAL A 248 -19.72 31.32 11.90
CA VAL A 248 -20.07 30.49 10.74
C VAL A 248 -20.60 29.13 11.23
N SER A 249 -21.72 28.66 10.67
CA SER A 249 -22.23 27.33 11.03
C SER A 249 -21.25 26.22 10.62
N ASN A 250 -21.26 25.09 11.34
CA ASN A 250 -20.44 23.94 11.01
C ASN A 250 -20.73 23.41 9.59
N VAL A 251 -22.00 23.40 9.19
CA VAL A 251 -22.41 22.99 7.84
C VAL A 251 -21.78 23.90 6.79
N GLU A 252 -21.83 25.20 6.97
CA GLU A 252 -21.25 26.16 6.02
C GLU A 252 -19.72 26.10 6.00
N MET A 253 -19.07 25.98 7.16
CA MET A 253 -17.60 25.82 7.19
C MET A 253 -17.18 24.51 6.56
N SER A 254 -17.88 23.41 6.81
CA SER A 254 -17.63 22.12 6.18
C SER A 254 -17.80 22.17 4.67
N ARG A 255 -18.81 22.90 4.19
CA ARG A 255 -19.00 23.14 2.75
C ARG A 255 -17.76 23.80 2.14
N ARG A 256 -17.21 24.83 2.79
CA ARG A 256 -16.01 25.54 2.32
C ARG A 256 -14.79 24.61 2.27
N VAL A 257 -14.60 23.74 3.27
CA VAL A 257 -13.52 22.76 3.26
C VAL A 257 -13.68 21.76 2.11
N VAL A 258 -14.89 21.25 1.89
CA VAL A 258 -15.20 20.37 0.75
C VAL A 258 -14.90 21.06 -0.57
N GLU A 259 -15.25 22.35 -0.73
CA GLU A 259 -14.91 23.13 -1.93
C GLU A 259 -13.41 23.28 -2.15
N VAL A 260 -12.62 23.46 -1.08
CA VAL A 260 -11.15 23.46 -1.17
C VAL A 260 -10.64 22.12 -1.72
N ILE A 261 -11.15 21.01 -1.17
CA ILE A 261 -10.79 19.66 -1.65
C ILE A 261 -11.16 19.48 -3.13
N GLN A 262 -12.37 19.84 -3.51
CA GLN A 262 -12.87 19.70 -4.88
C GLN A 262 -12.12 20.61 -5.87
N LYS A 263 -11.76 21.83 -5.45
CA LYS A 263 -10.99 22.78 -6.26
C LYS A 263 -9.53 22.35 -6.43
N ALA A 264 -8.92 21.86 -5.36
CA ALA A 264 -7.56 21.39 -5.36
C ALA A 264 -7.38 20.09 -6.19
N TRP A 265 -8.48 19.36 -6.36
CA TRP A 265 -8.50 18.10 -7.12
C TRP A 265 -9.69 18.05 -8.09
N PRO A 266 -9.60 18.77 -9.23
CA PRO A 266 -10.74 18.95 -10.16
C PRO A 266 -11.23 17.67 -10.85
N THR A 267 -10.49 16.55 -10.76
CA THR A 267 -10.95 15.24 -11.25
C THR A 267 -12.00 14.61 -10.32
N ALA A 268 -12.20 15.17 -9.14
CA ALA A 268 -13.19 14.71 -8.16
C ALA A 268 -14.63 15.20 -8.43
N ALA A 269 -14.83 16.11 -9.39
CA ALA A 269 -16.17 16.63 -9.73
C ALA A 269 -16.93 15.63 -10.62
N PRO A 270 -18.15 15.20 -10.25
CA PRO A 270 -18.99 14.41 -11.14
C PRO A 270 -19.47 15.30 -12.30
N GLY A 271 -18.92 15.09 -13.51
CA GLY A 271 -19.43 15.71 -14.73
C GLY A 271 -18.44 16.44 -15.64
N GLY A 272 -17.19 16.57 -15.31
CA GLY A 272 -16.17 17.07 -16.24
C GLY A 272 -16.01 16.13 -17.42
N ARG A 273 -16.58 16.48 -18.59
CA ARG A 273 -16.33 15.77 -19.86
C ARG A 273 -14.90 16.07 -20.31
N GLY A 274 -13.91 15.47 -19.67
CA GLY A 274 -12.62 15.22 -20.26
C GLY A 274 -12.74 13.97 -21.13
N GLU A 275 -12.12 14.01 -22.30
CA GLU A 275 -12.07 12.89 -23.24
C GLU A 275 -11.88 11.56 -22.53
N LYS A 276 -12.69 10.57 -22.93
CA LYS A 276 -12.59 9.19 -22.47
C LYS A 276 -11.16 8.67 -22.66
N ARG A 277 -10.27 8.89 -21.70
CA ARG A 277 -9.26 7.88 -21.42
C ARG A 277 -10.07 6.61 -21.18
N LYS A 278 -9.90 5.62 -22.06
CA LYS A 278 -10.44 4.29 -21.84
C LYS A 278 -10.10 3.93 -20.41
N SER A 279 -11.10 3.85 -19.55
CA SER A 279 -10.94 3.54 -18.15
C SER A 279 -10.15 2.24 -18.07
N ALA A 280 -8.93 2.31 -17.60
CA ALA A 280 -8.42 1.22 -16.81
C ALA A 280 -9.53 0.96 -15.78
N LYS A 281 -10.17 -0.20 -15.80
CA LYS A 281 -11.17 -0.63 -14.81
C LYS A 281 -10.61 -0.21 -13.46
N GLY A 282 -11.35 0.64 -12.72
CA GLY A 282 -10.86 1.32 -11.54
C GLY A 282 -10.07 0.34 -10.67
N VAL A 283 -8.86 0.73 -10.27
CA VAL A 283 -8.05 -0.10 -9.36
C VAL A 283 -8.80 -0.14 -8.05
N ALA A 284 -9.51 -1.24 -7.80
CA ALA A 284 -10.15 -1.47 -6.52
C ALA A 284 -9.08 -1.35 -5.41
N ARG A 285 -9.48 -0.82 -4.26
CA ARG A 285 -8.56 -0.66 -3.12
C ARG A 285 -7.98 -2.03 -2.75
N PRO A 286 -6.76 -2.13 -2.25
CA PRO A 286 -6.17 -3.43 -1.87
C PRO A 286 -7.06 -4.29 -0.97
N TRP A 287 -7.94 -3.66 -0.19
CA TRP A 287 -8.90 -4.32 0.71
C TRP A 287 -10.33 -4.43 0.16
N GLU A 288 -10.62 -3.86 -1.02
CA GLU A 288 -11.92 -3.94 -1.72
C GLU A 288 -11.84 -4.78 -3.00
N ARG A 289 -10.62 -5.22 -3.36
CA ARG A 289 -10.45 -6.10 -4.51
C ARG A 289 -10.82 -7.52 -4.14
N GLU A 290 -11.50 -8.18 -5.06
CA GLU A 290 -11.35 -9.63 -5.20
C GLU A 290 -9.85 -9.94 -5.21
N PRO A 291 -9.42 -11.03 -4.56
CA PRO A 291 -8.01 -11.42 -4.58
C PRO A 291 -7.47 -11.41 -6.01
N VAL A 292 -6.26 -10.87 -6.19
CA VAL A 292 -5.61 -10.87 -7.50
C VAL A 292 -5.31 -12.30 -7.92
N GLY A 293 -5.85 -12.71 -9.06
CA GLY A 293 -5.70 -14.06 -9.59
C GLY A 293 -4.33 -14.26 -10.25
N PHE A 294 -3.57 -15.23 -9.74
CA PHE A 294 -2.24 -15.59 -10.25
C PHE A 294 -2.24 -16.93 -10.97
N ALA A 295 -1.50 -17.00 -12.07
CA ALA A 295 -1.04 -18.25 -12.65
C ALA A 295 0.49 -18.34 -12.51
N VAL A 296 1.03 -19.54 -12.23
CA VAL A 296 2.47 -19.77 -12.13
C VAL A 296 2.91 -20.70 -13.25
N VAL A 297 3.87 -20.25 -14.07
CA VAL A 297 4.42 -21.00 -15.20
C VAL A 297 5.88 -21.38 -14.93
N GLY A 298 6.15 -22.69 -14.88
CA GLY A 298 7.45 -23.26 -14.48
C GLY A 298 7.49 -23.60 -12.99
N LEU A 299 7.45 -24.87 -12.65
CA LEU A 299 7.26 -25.38 -11.29
C LEU A 299 8.52 -26.00 -10.66
N GLY A 300 9.70 -25.66 -11.16
CA GLY A 300 10.94 -25.98 -10.46
C GLY A 300 11.00 -25.24 -9.11
N MET A 301 11.47 -24.01 -9.12
CA MET A 301 11.37 -23.10 -7.96
C MET A 301 9.96 -22.50 -7.83
N GLY A 302 9.21 -22.43 -8.91
CA GLY A 302 7.86 -21.89 -8.95
C GLY A 302 6.85 -22.61 -8.05
N HIS A 303 7.09 -23.89 -7.71
CA HIS A 303 6.28 -24.58 -6.71
C HIS A 303 6.25 -23.85 -5.35
N SER A 304 7.39 -23.35 -4.88
CA SER A 304 7.44 -22.56 -3.63
C SER A 304 6.72 -21.23 -3.77
N ARG A 305 6.80 -20.57 -4.92
CA ARG A 305 6.08 -19.31 -5.20
C ARG A 305 4.58 -19.55 -5.31
N ALA A 306 4.14 -20.62 -5.97
CA ALA A 306 2.73 -21.01 -6.02
C ALA A 306 2.16 -21.22 -4.61
N LYS A 307 2.89 -21.94 -3.75
CA LYS A 307 2.50 -22.09 -2.33
C LYS A 307 2.48 -20.76 -1.58
N GLN A 308 3.41 -19.84 -1.83
CA GLN A 308 3.43 -18.54 -1.20
C GLN A 308 2.20 -17.70 -1.60
N ILE A 309 1.76 -17.75 -2.86
CA ILE A 309 0.56 -17.05 -3.34
C ILE A 309 -0.67 -17.52 -2.56
N THR A 310 -0.83 -18.83 -2.28
CA THR A 310 -2.00 -19.32 -1.52
C THR A 310 -2.06 -18.84 -0.08
N THR A 311 -0.97 -18.32 0.47
CA THR A 311 -0.89 -17.83 1.85
C THR A 311 -0.72 -16.32 1.96
N THR A 312 -0.59 -15.62 0.83
CA THR A 312 -0.43 -14.16 0.79
C THR A 312 -1.81 -13.49 0.76
N PRO A 313 -2.15 -12.62 1.72
CA PRO A 313 -3.42 -11.91 1.71
C PRO A 313 -3.62 -11.09 0.44
N GLY A 314 -4.83 -11.15 -0.13
CA GLY A 314 -5.18 -10.41 -1.36
C GLY A 314 -4.67 -11.04 -2.65
N THR A 315 -4.17 -12.29 -2.61
CA THR A 315 -3.81 -13.06 -3.80
C THR A 315 -4.55 -14.41 -3.82
N GLU A 316 -4.85 -14.89 -5.01
CA GLU A 316 -5.45 -16.20 -5.27
C GLU A 316 -4.64 -16.94 -6.33
N LEU A 317 -4.30 -18.18 -6.08
CA LEU A 317 -3.68 -19.04 -7.08
C LEU A 317 -4.78 -19.69 -7.93
N ILE A 318 -4.86 -19.35 -9.21
CA ILE A 318 -5.88 -19.83 -10.14
C ILE A 318 -5.43 -21.13 -10.82
N GLY A 319 -4.14 -21.21 -11.16
CA GLY A 319 -3.62 -22.37 -11.83
C GLY A 319 -2.12 -22.40 -11.97
N VAL A 320 -1.59 -23.56 -12.35
CA VAL A 320 -0.15 -23.79 -12.52
C VAL A 320 0.14 -24.51 -13.84
N ALA A 321 1.28 -24.19 -14.46
CA ALA A 321 1.72 -24.85 -15.67
C ALA A 321 3.20 -25.27 -15.61
N ASP A 322 3.51 -26.47 -16.13
CA ASP A 322 4.89 -26.93 -16.32
C ASP A 322 4.94 -27.91 -17.50
N LEU A 323 5.97 -27.84 -18.31
CA LEU A 323 6.16 -28.78 -19.44
C LEU A 323 6.25 -30.26 -19.00
N VAL A 324 6.61 -30.51 -17.74
CA VAL A 324 6.62 -31.85 -17.14
C VAL A 324 5.25 -32.11 -16.50
N ALA A 325 4.42 -32.93 -17.14
CA ALA A 325 3.06 -33.21 -16.74
C ALA A 325 2.93 -33.66 -15.27
N GLU A 326 3.78 -34.56 -14.82
CA GLU A 326 3.79 -35.03 -13.43
C GLU A 326 4.05 -33.91 -12.42
N ARG A 327 4.89 -32.92 -12.79
CA ARG A 327 5.18 -31.77 -11.93
C ARG A 327 4.00 -30.82 -11.86
N ALA A 328 3.35 -30.57 -13.00
CA ALA A 328 2.13 -29.76 -13.08
C ALA A 328 1.01 -30.38 -12.24
N GLN A 329 0.73 -31.67 -12.47
CA GLN A 329 -0.29 -32.42 -11.76
C GLN A 329 -0.04 -32.44 -10.24
N ARG A 330 1.14 -32.88 -9.81
CA ARG A 330 1.48 -32.95 -8.38
C ARG A 330 1.32 -31.59 -7.68
N THR A 331 1.72 -30.50 -8.33
CA THR A 331 1.60 -29.16 -7.74
C THR A 331 0.15 -28.68 -7.71
N GLY A 332 -0.59 -28.87 -8.81
CA GLY A 332 -2.01 -28.49 -8.88
C GLY A 332 -2.87 -29.25 -7.87
N GLU A 333 -2.69 -30.58 -7.77
CA GLU A 333 -3.41 -31.39 -6.78
C GLU A 333 -3.06 -31.00 -5.34
N ALA A 334 -1.78 -30.77 -5.04
CA ALA A 334 -1.32 -30.38 -3.69
C ALA A 334 -1.85 -29.03 -3.25
N LEU A 335 -2.10 -28.10 -4.20
CA LEU A 335 -2.58 -26.74 -3.90
C LEU A 335 -4.08 -26.56 -4.23
N GLY A 336 -4.74 -27.58 -4.76
CA GLY A 336 -6.18 -27.56 -5.08
C GLY A 336 -6.57 -26.63 -6.24
N VAL A 337 -5.67 -26.47 -7.24
CA VAL A 337 -5.85 -25.56 -8.38
C VAL A 337 -5.74 -26.28 -9.72
N SER A 338 -6.18 -25.63 -10.79
CA SER A 338 -6.04 -26.16 -12.16
C SER A 338 -4.56 -26.32 -12.52
N HIS A 339 -4.25 -27.34 -13.33
CA HIS A 339 -2.90 -27.60 -13.80
C HIS A 339 -2.90 -28.03 -15.26
N THR A 340 -1.88 -27.61 -15.99
CA THR A 340 -1.75 -27.93 -17.42
C THR A 340 -0.28 -28.02 -17.83
N THR A 341 -0.04 -28.62 -18.98
CA THR A 341 1.27 -28.60 -19.64
C THR A 341 1.39 -27.49 -20.69
N ASP A 342 0.29 -26.84 -21.05
CA ASP A 342 0.26 -25.69 -21.95
C ASP A 342 -0.21 -24.45 -21.18
N PHE A 343 0.73 -23.57 -20.83
CA PHE A 343 0.39 -22.36 -20.08
C PHE A 343 -0.60 -21.43 -20.79
N ARG A 344 -0.79 -21.55 -22.11
CA ARG A 344 -1.75 -20.76 -22.87
C ARG A 344 -3.19 -20.99 -22.43
N GLU A 345 -3.51 -22.18 -21.97
CA GLU A 345 -4.83 -22.49 -21.38
C GLU A 345 -5.14 -21.63 -20.15
N LEU A 346 -4.10 -21.21 -19.40
CA LEU A 346 -4.25 -20.33 -18.26
C LEU A 346 -4.45 -18.86 -18.69
N LEU A 347 -3.96 -18.47 -19.87
CA LEU A 347 -4.12 -17.11 -20.39
C LEU A 347 -5.56 -16.82 -20.81
N ASP A 348 -6.30 -17.83 -21.24
CA ASP A 348 -7.71 -17.72 -21.62
C ASP A 348 -8.65 -17.56 -20.41
N ASN A 349 -8.15 -17.84 -19.19
CA ASN A 349 -8.94 -17.72 -17.97
C ASN A 349 -8.98 -16.26 -17.50
N GLU A 350 -10.19 -15.67 -17.50
CA GLU A 350 -10.41 -14.28 -17.07
C GLU A 350 -10.04 -14.03 -15.60
N ALA A 351 -10.11 -15.05 -14.74
CA ALA A 351 -9.71 -14.95 -13.33
C ALA A 351 -8.19 -14.80 -13.16
N VAL A 352 -7.37 -15.14 -14.16
CA VAL A 352 -5.93 -14.90 -14.13
C VAL A 352 -5.67 -13.46 -14.52
N GLU A 353 -5.18 -12.67 -13.57
CA GLU A 353 -4.77 -11.27 -13.80
C GLU A 353 -3.25 -11.16 -13.98
N VAL A 354 -2.48 -11.99 -13.26
CA VAL A 354 -1.01 -11.97 -13.24
C VAL A 354 -0.45 -13.33 -13.60
N VAL A 355 0.49 -13.36 -14.53
CA VAL A 355 1.28 -14.55 -14.84
C VAL A 355 2.65 -14.42 -14.20
N MET A 356 2.98 -15.33 -13.28
CA MET A 356 4.30 -15.43 -12.67
C MET A 356 5.17 -16.40 -13.47
N VAL A 357 6.19 -15.87 -14.12
CA VAL A 357 7.09 -16.63 -15.00
C VAL A 357 8.29 -17.14 -14.21
N MET A 358 8.39 -18.45 -14.05
CA MET A 358 9.40 -19.16 -13.25
C MET A 358 10.14 -20.25 -14.05
N THR A 359 10.15 -20.11 -15.38
CA THR A 359 10.83 -21.03 -16.31
C THR A 359 12.35 -20.84 -16.29
N GLU A 360 13.07 -21.48 -17.17
CA GLU A 360 14.48 -21.20 -17.43
C GLU A 360 14.62 -19.78 -17.99
N THR A 361 15.69 -19.07 -17.62
CA THR A 361 15.89 -17.64 -17.93
C THR A 361 15.70 -17.34 -19.43
N GLY A 362 16.27 -18.15 -20.32
CA GLY A 362 16.17 -17.91 -21.77
C GLY A 362 14.79 -18.13 -22.38
N ASN A 363 13.82 -18.60 -21.60
CA ASN A 363 12.44 -18.83 -21.99
C ASN A 363 11.48 -17.78 -21.36
N HIS A 364 11.98 -16.86 -20.52
CA HIS A 364 11.11 -15.88 -19.84
C HIS A 364 10.38 -15.00 -20.85
N ALA A 365 11.07 -14.50 -21.88
CA ALA A 365 10.46 -13.62 -22.86
C ALA A 365 9.36 -14.32 -23.67
N GLU A 366 9.49 -15.60 -23.96
CA GLU A 366 8.48 -16.36 -24.72
C GLU A 366 7.15 -16.40 -23.97
N VAL A 367 7.20 -16.72 -22.67
CA VAL A 367 5.99 -16.78 -21.82
C VAL A 367 5.45 -15.38 -21.54
N ALA A 368 6.35 -14.46 -21.18
CA ALA A 368 5.96 -13.10 -20.81
C ALA A 368 5.29 -12.32 -21.94
N LEU A 369 5.81 -12.42 -23.17
CA LEU A 369 5.24 -11.72 -24.33
C LEU A 369 3.84 -12.23 -24.66
N GLN A 370 3.60 -13.55 -24.59
CA GLN A 370 2.28 -14.13 -24.81
C GLN A 370 1.30 -13.74 -23.70
N ALA A 371 1.75 -13.72 -22.42
CA ALA A 371 0.93 -13.29 -21.32
C ALA A 371 0.53 -11.80 -21.43
N LEU A 372 1.49 -10.93 -21.78
CA LEU A 372 1.23 -9.50 -22.03
C LEU A 372 0.27 -9.29 -23.21
N GLU A 373 0.42 -10.05 -24.28
CA GLU A 373 -0.46 -9.99 -25.46
C GLU A 373 -1.89 -10.43 -25.13
N ALA A 374 -2.04 -11.45 -24.25
CA ALA A 374 -3.32 -11.88 -23.68
C ALA A 374 -3.89 -10.87 -22.65
N GLY A 375 -3.25 -9.72 -22.47
CA GLY A 375 -3.70 -8.68 -21.56
C GLY A 375 -3.48 -8.98 -20.07
N LYS A 376 -2.56 -9.89 -19.73
CA LYS A 376 -2.20 -10.21 -18.34
C LYS A 376 -1.02 -9.35 -17.88
N HIS A 377 -0.95 -9.07 -16.57
CA HIS A 377 0.27 -8.56 -15.95
C HIS A 377 1.31 -9.66 -15.84
N VAL A 378 2.59 -9.30 -15.80
CA VAL A 378 3.67 -10.28 -15.70
C VAL A 378 4.61 -9.97 -14.53
N LEU A 379 4.86 -11.00 -13.72
CA LEU A 379 5.93 -11.02 -12.72
C LEU A 379 6.92 -12.11 -13.13
N THR A 380 8.09 -11.73 -13.65
CA THR A 380 9.12 -12.70 -14.02
C THR A 380 10.15 -12.85 -12.91
N THR A 381 10.69 -14.07 -12.73
CA THR A 381 11.84 -14.23 -11.82
C THR A 381 13.11 -13.63 -12.44
N LYS A 382 14.10 -13.39 -11.59
CA LYS A 382 15.43 -12.91 -12.01
C LYS A 382 16.28 -14.07 -12.62
N PRO A 383 17.20 -13.77 -13.55
CA PRO A 383 17.30 -12.55 -14.35
C PRO A 383 16.08 -12.38 -15.26
N MET A 384 15.79 -11.17 -15.69
CA MET A 384 14.62 -10.89 -16.53
C MET A 384 14.62 -11.70 -17.83
N GLU A 385 15.79 -11.82 -18.47
CA GLU A 385 16.05 -12.63 -19.68
C GLU A 385 17.58 -12.76 -19.89
N THR A 386 18.00 -13.55 -20.86
CA THR A 386 19.42 -13.72 -21.23
C THR A 386 19.93 -12.68 -22.23
N SER A 387 19.05 -11.92 -22.87
CA SER A 387 19.34 -10.90 -23.90
C SER A 387 18.67 -9.58 -23.58
N VAL A 388 19.41 -8.48 -23.74
CA VAL A 388 18.89 -7.12 -23.54
C VAL A 388 17.78 -6.81 -24.54
N GLU A 389 17.92 -7.26 -25.80
CA GLU A 389 16.92 -7.06 -26.84
C GLU A 389 15.59 -7.71 -26.51
N LYS A 390 15.61 -8.88 -25.87
CA LYS A 390 14.40 -9.56 -25.38
C LYS A 390 13.82 -8.85 -24.16
N CYS A 391 14.65 -8.35 -23.24
CA CYS A 391 14.20 -7.50 -22.15
C CYS A 391 13.46 -6.26 -22.66
N ASP A 392 14.04 -5.56 -23.63
CA ASP A 392 13.44 -4.39 -24.26
C ASP A 392 12.13 -4.72 -24.99
N ALA A 393 12.05 -5.90 -25.60
CA ALA A 393 10.81 -6.35 -26.24
C ALA A 393 9.69 -6.60 -25.21
N MET A 394 10.03 -7.19 -24.06
CA MET A 394 9.07 -7.38 -22.94
C MET A 394 8.60 -6.05 -22.39
N ILE A 395 9.50 -5.09 -22.18
CA ILE A 395 9.18 -3.74 -21.66
C ILE A 395 8.26 -3.02 -22.64
N ARG A 396 8.63 -2.95 -23.93
CA ARG A 396 7.77 -2.32 -24.95
C ARG A 396 6.40 -2.96 -25.04
N LYS A 397 6.32 -4.31 -25.03
CA LYS A 397 5.03 -5.01 -25.07
C LYS A 397 4.17 -4.68 -23.85
N ALA A 398 4.76 -4.58 -22.65
CA ALA A 398 4.04 -4.21 -21.45
C ALA A 398 3.47 -2.78 -21.55
N ASP A 399 4.28 -1.83 -22.01
CA ASP A 399 3.88 -0.44 -22.23
C ASP A 399 2.76 -0.34 -23.29
N ASP A 400 2.92 -1.01 -24.44
CA ASP A 400 1.95 -1.02 -25.54
C ASP A 400 0.59 -1.59 -25.10
N GLN A 401 0.60 -2.60 -24.23
CA GLN A 401 -0.60 -3.25 -23.70
C GLN A 401 -1.16 -2.57 -22.45
N GLY A 402 -0.46 -1.56 -21.89
CA GLY A 402 -0.83 -0.94 -20.62
C GLY A 402 -0.84 -1.93 -19.46
N ARG A 403 0.12 -2.89 -19.43
CA ARG A 403 0.24 -3.92 -18.40
C ARG A 403 1.51 -3.72 -17.60
N LEU A 404 1.48 -4.21 -16.36
CA LEU A 404 2.65 -4.19 -15.50
C LEU A 404 3.58 -5.35 -15.86
N LEU A 405 4.87 -5.03 -15.95
CA LEU A 405 5.95 -6.00 -16.01
C LEU A 405 6.89 -5.76 -14.82
N ALA A 406 7.04 -6.75 -13.98
CA ALA A 406 7.91 -6.68 -12.81
C ALA A 406 8.91 -7.84 -12.81
N VAL A 407 10.06 -7.62 -12.15
CA VAL A 407 11.08 -8.65 -11.94
C VAL A 407 11.21 -8.94 -10.46
N ASP A 408 11.14 -10.23 -10.07
CA ASP A 408 11.22 -10.68 -8.68
C ASP A 408 12.66 -10.60 -8.16
N PHE A 409 13.05 -9.43 -7.67
CA PHE A 409 14.26 -9.21 -6.88
C PHE A 409 13.89 -9.19 -5.39
N ASP A 410 13.49 -10.33 -4.86
CA ASP A 410 12.98 -10.51 -3.50
C ASP A 410 13.89 -9.96 -2.40
N ARG A 411 15.22 -9.99 -2.62
CA ARG A 411 16.19 -9.46 -1.65
C ARG A 411 16.09 -7.97 -1.40
N ARG A 412 15.57 -7.19 -2.33
CA ARG A 412 15.28 -5.75 -2.11
C ARG A 412 14.39 -5.50 -0.90
N ASN A 413 13.54 -6.48 -0.55
CA ASN A 413 12.58 -6.40 0.54
C ASN A 413 13.11 -6.98 1.85
N THR A 414 14.38 -7.39 1.92
CA THR A 414 14.98 -7.84 3.18
C THR A 414 15.31 -6.66 4.08
N VAL A 415 15.14 -6.85 5.39
CA VAL A 415 15.40 -5.81 6.40
C VAL A 415 16.80 -5.21 6.24
N GLY A 416 17.82 -6.04 6.00
CA GLY A 416 19.20 -5.57 5.82
C GLY A 416 19.37 -4.63 4.63
N VAL A 417 18.81 -4.98 3.47
CA VAL A 417 18.89 -4.17 2.24
C VAL A 417 18.09 -2.87 2.39
N LEU A 418 16.89 -2.93 2.96
CA LEU A 418 16.07 -1.76 3.21
C LEU A 418 16.75 -0.81 4.21
N THR A 419 17.32 -1.35 5.29
CA THR A 419 18.08 -0.56 6.27
C THR A 419 19.31 0.10 5.65
N LEU A 420 20.08 -0.64 4.86
CA LEU A 420 21.24 -0.08 4.15
C LEU A 420 20.82 1.03 3.19
N LYS A 421 19.76 0.79 2.39
CA LYS A 421 19.23 1.79 1.46
C LYS A 421 18.79 3.06 2.18
N LYS A 422 18.08 2.89 3.30
CA LYS A 422 17.64 4.01 4.13
C LYS A 422 18.83 4.78 4.69
N ALA A 423 19.81 4.09 5.26
CA ALA A 423 21.00 4.73 5.83
C ALA A 423 21.82 5.52 4.77
N VAL A 424 21.90 5.01 3.54
CA VAL A 424 22.51 5.74 2.42
C VAL A 424 21.68 6.97 2.06
N ALA A 425 20.37 6.83 1.95
CA ALA A 425 19.47 7.93 1.60
C ALA A 425 19.47 9.04 2.67
N ASP A 426 19.53 8.66 3.94
CA ASP A 426 19.58 9.59 5.08
C ASP A 426 20.98 10.24 5.27
N GLY A 427 21.95 9.88 4.42
CA GLY A 427 23.31 10.43 4.52
C GLY A 427 24.12 9.94 5.72
N ALA A 428 23.70 8.85 6.38
CA ALA A 428 24.36 8.32 7.58
C ALA A 428 25.83 7.94 7.34
N PHE A 429 26.21 7.63 6.10
CA PHE A 429 27.58 7.34 5.70
C PHE A 429 28.34 8.57 5.17
N GLY A 430 27.69 9.75 5.14
CA GLY A 430 28.25 10.92 4.47
C GLY A 430 28.46 10.68 2.98
N LYS A 431 29.56 11.18 2.43
CA LYS A 431 29.93 10.94 1.03
C LYS A 431 30.39 9.50 0.86
N LEU A 432 29.67 8.73 0.06
CA LEU A 432 30.07 7.36 -0.27
C LEU A 432 31.38 7.36 -1.06
N LEU A 433 32.39 6.68 -0.56
CA LEU A 433 33.70 6.55 -1.19
C LEU A 433 33.89 5.20 -1.87
N ALA A 434 33.34 4.14 -1.28
CA ALA A 434 33.41 2.78 -1.79
C ALA A 434 32.26 1.95 -1.23
N GLY A 435 31.84 0.92 -1.98
CA GLY A 435 30.97 -0.15 -1.53
C GLY A 435 31.47 -1.48 -2.09
N SER A 436 31.43 -2.54 -1.29
CA SER A 436 31.89 -3.88 -1.69
C SER A 436 30.84 -4.93 -1.36
N PHE A 437 30.50 -5.75 -2.35
CA PHE A 437 29.67 -6.93 -2.20
C PHE A 437 30.48 -8.15 -2.61
N THR A 438 30.54 -9.14 -1.75
CA THR A 438 31.32 -10.36 -2.01
C THR A 438 30.41 -11.57 -2.00
N LEU A 439 30.43 -12.34 -3.08
CA LEU A 439 29.76 -13.62 -3.17
C LEU A 439 30.81 -14.75 -3.30
N LYS A 440 30.76 -15.69 -2.38
CA LYS A 440 31.51 -16.95 -2.47
C LYS A 440 30.52 -18.09 -2.28
N ILE A 441 30.27 -18.85 -3.33
CA ILE A 441 29.28 -19.92 -3.31
C ILE A 441 29.83 -21.14 -4.04
N LEU A 442 29.75 -22.30 -3.39
CA LEU A 442 30.06 -23.56 -4.04
C LEU A 442 28.82 -24.07 -4.79
N ARG A 443 29.00 -24.45 -6.03
CA ARG A 443 28.03 -25.18 -6.85
C ARG A 443 28.69 -26.45 -7.41
N ALA A 444 28.28 -27.57 -6.85
CA ALA A 444 28.72 -28.87 -7.37
C ALA A 444 28.08 -29.18 -8.73
N MET A 445 28.61 -30.14 -9.47
CA MET A 445 28.11 -30.54 -10.81
C MET A 445 26.61 -30.93 -10.77
N ASP A 446 26.15 -31.52 -9.69
CA ASP A 446 24.73 -31.89 -9.53
C ASP A 446 23.80 -30.70 -9.69
N TYR A 447 24.20 -29.47 -9.24
CA TYR A 447 23.44 -28.27 -9.47
C TYR A 447 23.29 -27.93 -10.96
N PHE A 448 24.31 -28.14 -11.75
CA PHE A 448 24.29 -27.87 -13.19
C PHE A 448 23.54 -28.94 -13.97
N ASN A 449 23.66 -30.21 -13.54
CA ASN A 449 23.00 -31.34 -14.17
C ASN A 449 21.52 -31.48 -13.83
N ALA A 450 21.07 -30.85 -12.77
CA ALA A 450 19.65 -30.88 -12.35
C ALA A 450 18.70 -30.24 -13.38
N ASN A 451 17.46 -30.73 -13.41
CA ASN A 451 16.40 -30.21 -14.27
C ASN A 451 16.77 -30.08 -15.75
N GLY A 452 17.36 -31.14 -16.32
CA GLY A 452 17.74 -31.18 -17.74
C GLY A 452 19.02 -30.42 -18.08
N GLY A 453 19.80 -29.97 -17.09
CA GLY A 453 21.13 -29.41 -17.31
C GLY A 453 21.13 -28.03 -17.97
N TRP A 454 20.07 -27.28 -17.86
CA TRP A 454 19.95 -25.95 -18.49
C TRP A 454 20.89 -24.90 -17.88
N ARG A 455 21.21 -25.06 -16.57
CA ARG A 455 22.14 -24.18 -15.88
C ARG A 455 23.54 -24.30 -16.43
N GLY A 456 24.22 -23.16 -16.57
CA GLY A 456 25.56 -23.13 -17.22
C GLY A 456 25.50 -23.12 -18.75
N THR A 457 24.31 -23.29 -19.37
CA THR A 457 24.20 -23.14 -20.83
C THR A 457 24.02 -21.66 -21.20
N ARG A 458 24.71 -21.22 -22.25
CA ARG A 458 24.61 -19.82 -22.70
C ARG A 458 23.19 -19.45 -23.16
N LYS A 459 22.48 -20.41 -23.71
CA LYS A 459 21.11 -20.19 -24.25
C LYS A 459 20.07 -19.99 -23.16
N LEU A 460 20.12 -20.80 -22.09
CA LEU A 460 19.03 -20.82 -21.09
C LEU A 460 19.42 -20.17 -19.75
N ASP A 461 20.72 -20.11 -19.43
CA ASP A 461 21.22 -19.49 -18.18
C ASP A 461 21.86 -18.12 -18.43
N GLY A 462 22.35 -17.86 -19.64
CA GLY A 462 22.90 -16.59 -20.08
C GLY A 462 24.37 -16.41 -19.72
N GLY A 463 24.67 -15.72 -18.61
CA GLY A 463 26.03 -15.29 -18.24
C GLY A 463 26.64 -16.01 -17.05
N GLY A 464 26.18 -17.21 -16.69
CA GLY A 464 26.74 -18.03 -15.63
C GLY A 464 26.68 -17.37 -14.25
N VAL A 465 27.80 -17.35 -13.51
CA VAL A 465 27.85 -16.82 -12.13
C VAL A 465 27.36 -15.38 -12.05
N LEU A 466 27.72 -14.55 -13.02
CA LEU A 466 27.39 -13.12 -12.96
C LEU A 466 25.89 -12.88 -13.13
N SER A 467 25.27 -13.54 -14.12
CA SER A 467 23.85 -13.33 -14.43
C SER A 467 22.91 -14.14 -13.56
N ASN A 468 23.32 -15.31 -13.07
CA ASN A 468 22.42 -16.16 -12.30
C ASN A 468 22.62 -16.05 -10.78
N GLN A 469 23.87 -16.09 -10.31
CA GLN A 469 24.18 -16.11 -8.87
C GLN A 469 24.43 -14.70 -8.32
N SER A 470 25.28 -13.92 -8.97
CA SER A 470 25.71 -12.60 -8.49
C SER A 470 24.70 -11.50 -8.79
N ILE A 471 23.71 -11.75 -9.62
CA ILE A 471 22.74 -10.72 -10.02
C ILE A 471 22.00 -10.11 -8.84
N HIS A 472 21.72 -10.88 -7.80
CA HIS A 472 21.12 -10.36 -6.58
C HIS A 472 22.02 -9.30 -5.92
N HIS A 473 23.34 -9.55 -5.86
CA HIS A 473 24.29 -8.60 -5.25
C HIS A 473 24.56 -7.39 -6.14
N LEU A 474 24.54 -7.57 -7.45
CA LEU A 474 24.60 -6.45 -8.39
C LEU A 474 23.36 -5.57 -8.25
N ASP A 475 22.20 -6.20 -8.11
CA ASP A 475 20.94 -5.49 -7.88
C ASP A 475 20.93 -4.78 -6.54
N GLU A 476 21.34 -5.44 -5.45
CA GLU A 476 21.49 -4.84 -4.11
C GLU A 476 22.44 -3.64 -4.14
N LEU A 477 23.58 -3.73 -4.85
CA LEU A 477 24.52 -2.62 -5.01
C LEU A 477 23.89 -1.46 -5.74
N ILE A 478 23.26 -1.70 -6.89
CA ILE A 478 22.60 -0.66 -7.68
C ILE A 478 21.42 -0.03 -6.89
N TYR A 479 20.64 -0.87 -6.21
CA TYR A 479 19.48 -0.44 -5.45
C TYR A 479 19.84 0.42 -4.24
N THR A 480 20.99 0.14 -3.61
CA THR A 480 21.42 0.85 -2.39
C THR A 480 22.37 2.02 -2.67
N LEU A 481 23.29 1.87 -3.62
CA LEU A 481 24.35 2.86 -3.90
C LEU A 481 24.13 3.66 -5.19
N GLY A 482 23.18 3.25 -6.01
CA GLY A 482 22.86 3.87 -7.30
C GLY A 482 23.59 3.23 -8.49
N MET A 483 23.19 3.62 -9.69
CA MET A 483 23.74 3.09 -10.96
C MET A 483 25.17 3.54 -11.18
N PRO A 484 26.12 2.62 -11.44
CA PRO A 484 27.51 3.00 -11.71
C PRO A 484 27.65 3.69 -13.08
N ALA A 485 28.42 4.77 -13.14
CA ALA A 485 28.72 5.46 -14.40
C ALA A 485 29.68 4.69 -15.30
N ARG A 486 30.51 3.83 -14.75
CA ARG A 486 31.48 3.00 -15.48
C ARG A 486 31.59 1.62 -14.84
N VAL A 487 31.73 0.59 -15.67
CA VAL A 487 31.94 -0.79 -15.23
C VAL A 487 33.24 -1.30 -15.85
N ARG A 488 34.04 -2.02 -15.07
CA ARG A 488 35.17 -2.81 -15.51
C ARG A 488 35.05 -4.22 -14.92
N ALA A 489 35.14 -5.22 -15.74
CA ALA A 489 35.03 -6.61 -15.30
C ALA A 489 36.26 -7.42 -15.75
N ASN A 490 36.69 -8.36 -14.90
CA ASN A 490 37.64 -9.39 -15.24
C ASN A 490 36.96 -10.76 -14.98
N ILE A 491 37.00 -11.63 -15.95
CA ILE A 491 36.37 -12.97 -15.88
C ILE A 491 37.42 -13.99 -16.23
N TRP A 492 37.53 -15.04 -15.43
CA TRP A 492 38.37 -16.18 -15.71
C TRP A 492 37.72 -17.48 -15.23
N THR A 493 38.05 -18.57 -15.85
CA THR A 493 37.69 -19.93 -15.42
C THR A 493 38.91 -20.62 -14.90
N GLN A 494 38.77 -21.42 -13.87
CA GLN A 494 39.82 -22.38 -13.42
C GLN A 494 39.59 -23.73 -14.06
#